data_d33f519ed66a618b22e782ef74cba541
#
_entry.id   d33f519ed66a618b22e782ef74cba541
#
_cell.length_a   1.000
_cell.length_b   1.000
_cell.length_c   1.000
_cell.angle_alpha   90.00
_cell.angle_beta   90.00
_cell.angle_gamma   90.00
#
_symmetry.space_group_name_H-M   'P 1'
#
loop_
_entity.id
_entity.type
_entity.pdbx_description
1 polymer ?
#
loop_
_entity_poly.entity_id
_entity_poly.type
_entity_poly.pdbx_seq_one_letter_code
_entity_poly.pdbx_strand_id
1 'polypeptide(L)'
;MPRYLVYDVFTDTPFGGNQLAVFPEAEKLPQDKLQKIAREFNFSETTFVYPPEDPAHTAKVRIFTPTMEVPFAGHPTIGTAVALHALGKPEKLVLELGIGPISAAVKGNVARFTTARPLEILAEPPTELVAECLSLAIGDIRLHRHAPVQASLGLPFVIAELSDREALSSAMPVTDAFRRGAMQIGRAHV
;
A
#
# COMPACT_ATOMS: atom_id res chain seq x y z
N MET A 1 12.81 19.05 -16.83
CA MET A 1 11.80 18.00 -16.57
C MET A 1 11.94 17.53 -15.14
N PRO A 2 10.85 17.26 -14.42
CA PRO A 2 10.94 16.70 -13.09
C PRO A 2 11.60 15.32 -13.13
N ARG A 3 12.50 15.07 -12.18
CA ARG A 3 13.14 13.75 -12.02
C ARG A 3 12.16 12.81 -11.34
N TYR A 4 12.09 11.58 -11.79
CA TYR A 4 11.39 10.49 -11.09
C TYR A 4 12.22 9.21 -11.17
N LEU A 5 11.91 8.28 -10.28
CA LEU A 5 12.49 6.95 -10.20
C LEU A 5 11.35 5.93 -10.28
N VAL A 6 11.61 4.77 -10.86
CA VAL A 6 10.66 3.65 -10.88
C VAL A 6 11.31 2.47 -10.18
N TYR A 7 10.55 1.85 -9.28
CA TYR A 7 10.96 0.66 -8.54
C TYR A 7 9.93 -0.45 -8.71
N ASP A 8 10.41 -1.68 -8.75
CA ASP A 8 9.62 -2.87 -8.50
C ASP A 8 9.78 -3.25 -7.03
N VAL A 9 8.75 -3.01 -6.22
CA VAL A 9 8.80 -3.22 -4.77
C VAL A 9 8.43 -4.67 -4.42
N PHE A 10 9.02 -5.22 -3.35
CA PHE A 10 8.85 -6.60 -2.87
C PHE A 10 9.43 -7.68 -3.78
N THR A 11 10.44 -7.35 -4.55
CA THR A 11 11.14 -8.29 -5.42
C THR A 11 12.63 -7.94 -5.51
N ASP A 12 13.44 -8.92 -5.87
CA ASP A 12 14.83 -8.76 -6.31
C ASP A 12 14.99 -8.97 -7.83
N THR A 13 13.88 -9.29 -8.51
CA THR A 13 13.85 -9.59 -9.95
C THR A 13 13.14 -8.45 -10.69
N PRO A 14 13.75 -7.84 -11.70
CA PRO A 14 13.09 -6.81 -12.52
C PRO A 14 11.75 -7.30 -13.08
N PHE A 15 10.74 -6.43 -13.05
CA PHE A 15 9.37 -6.68 -13.50
C PHE A 15 8.59 -7.72 -12.67
N GLY A 16 9.14 -8.17 -11.54
CA GLY A 16 8.52 -9.19 -10.69
C GLY A 16 7.75 -8.65 -9.49
N GLY A 17 7.78 -7.34 -9.25
CA GLY A 17 7.23 -6.70 -8.07
C GLY A 17 6.02 -5.81 -8.32
N ASN A 18 5.68 -5.03 -7.29
CA ASN A 18 4.66 -3.99 -7.37
C ASN A 18 5.33 -2.67 -7.75
N GLN A 19 4.91 -2.09 -8.87
CA GLN A 19 5.50 -0.89 -9.46
C GLN A 19 5.21 0.34 -8.61
N LEU A 20 6.24 1.19 -8.48
CA LEU A 20 6.16 2.47 -7.76
C LEU A 20 6.91 3.56 -8.53
N ALA A 21 6.25 4.68 -8.78
CA ALA A 21 6.92 5.91 -9.21
C ALA A 21 7.21 6.80 -7.99
N VAL A 22 8.46 7.26 -7.85
CA VAL A 22 8.91 8.15 -6.77
C VAL A 22 9.39 9.46 -7.37
N PHE A 23 8.78 10.57 -6.97
CA PHE A 23 9.21 11.94 -7.32
C PHE A 23 9.97 12.55 -6.13
N PRO A 24 11.32 12.54 -6.14
CA PRO A 24 12.11 12.90 -4.96
C PRO A 24 12.18 14.41 -4.67
N GLU A 25 11.73 15.25 -5.59
CA GLU A 25 11.76 16.72 -5.51
C GLU A 25 10.39 17.30 -5.91
N ALA A 26 9.35 16.86 -5.21
CA ALA A 26 7.97 17.17 -5.59
C ALA A 26 7.56 18.62 -5.34
N GLU A 27 8.32 19.37 -4.54
CA GLU A 27 8.14 20.81 -4.37
C GLU A 27 8.28 21.61 -5.68
N LYS A 28 8.95 21.02 -6.67
CA LYS A 28 9.10 21.61 -8.02
C LYS A 28 7.89 21.34 -8.93
N LEU A 29 6.91 20.57 -8.46
CA LEU A 29 5.71 20.21 -9.22
C LEU A 29 4.51 21.06 -8.81
N PRO A 30 3.64 21.46 -9.78
CA PRO A 30 2.38 22.09 -9.44
C PRO A 30 1.47 21.11 -8.66
N GLN A 31 0.94 21.56 -7.52
CA GLN A 31 0.13 20.73 -6.62
C GLN A 31 -1.14 20.17 -7.29
N ASP A 32 -1.74 20.94 -8.20
CA ASP A 32 -2.92 20.55 -8.98
C ASP A 32 -2.64 19.47 -10.04
N LYS A 33 -1.39 19.11 -10.25
CA LYS A 33 -0.97 18.10 -11.23
C LYS A 33 -0.66 16.74 -10.62
N LEU A 34 -0.45 16.64 -9.30
CA LEU A 34 0.00 15.39 -8.67
C LEU A 34 -0.93 14.22 -8.96
N GLN A 35 -2.23 14.40 -8.80
CA GLN A 35 -3.22 13.37 -9.12
C GLN A 35 -3.23 12.99 -10.60
N LYS A 36 -3.00 13.94 -11.49
CA LYS A 36 -2.94 13.69 -12.93
C LYS A 36 -1.68 12.90 -13.29
N ILE A 37 -0.56 13.21 -12.65
CA ILE A 37 0.70 12.46 -12.81
C ILE A 37 0.52 11.02 -12.33
N ALA A 38 -0.07 10.80 -11.14
CA ALA A 38 -0.31 9.46 -10.62
C ALA A 38 -1.24 8.66 -11.55
N ARG A 39 -2.27 9.29 -12.12
CA ARG A 39 -3.16 8.66 -13.11
C ARG A 39 -2.44 8.30 -14.40
N GLU A 40 -1.52 9.15 -14.87
CA GLU A 40 -0.75 8.92 -16.10
C GLU A 40 0.19 7.72 -15.97
N PHE A 41 0.87 7.58 -14.81
CA PHE A 41 1.68 6.40 -14.50
C PHE A 41 0.84 5.12 -14.41
N ASN A 42 -0.37 5.23 -13.88
CA ASN A 42 -1.31 4.12 -13.69
C ASN A 42 -0.71 2.93 -12.91
N PHE A 43 0.28 3.19 -12.06
CA PHE A 43 0.78 2.22 -11.08
C PHE A 43 -0.14 2.17 -9.87
N SER A 44 -0.07 1.13 -9.05
CA SER A 44 -0.86 1.04 -7.81
C SER A 44 -0.76 2.31 -7.00
N GLU A 45 0.46 2.84 -6.82
CA GLU A 45 0.72 4.14 -6.20
C GLU A 45 1.90 4.87 -6.85
N THR A 46 1.87 6.19 -6.65
CA THR A 46 2.94 7.13 -6.97
C THR A 46 3.23 7.97 -5.74
N THR A 47 4.49 8.18 -5.38
CA THR A 47 4.88 8.99 -4.23
C THR A 47 5.53 10.30 -4.63
N PHE A 48 5.21 11.34 -3.87
CA PHE A 48 5.72 12.68 -4.03
C PHE A 48 6.43 13.09 -2.73
N VAL A 49 7.74 13.31 -2.83
CA VAL A 49 8.60 13.60 -1.68
C VAL A 49 8.88 15.09 -1.60
N TYR A 50 8.73 15.62 -0.38
CA TYR A 50 8.95 17.02 -0.03
C TYR A 50 10.00 17.14 1.09
N PRO A 51 10.57 18.31 1.30
CA PRO A 51 11.27 18.62 2.55
C PRO A 51 10.36 18.31 3.74
N PRO A 52 10.90 17.82 4.87
CA PRO A 52 10.10 17.53 6.05
C PRO A 52 9.54 18.83 6.67
N GLU A 53 8.39 18.73 7.33
CA GLU A 53 7.84 19.83 8.14
C GLU A 53 8.60 19.97 9.46
N ASP A 54 8.96 18.84 10.09
CA ASP A 54 9.86 18.80 11.24
C ASP A 54 11.32 18.61 10.77
N PRO A 55 12.24 19.54 11.05
CA PRO A 55 13.64 19.41 10.66
C PRO A 55 14.36 18.17 11.20
N ALA A 56 13.82 17.53 12.25
CA ALA A 56 14.34 16.27 12.79
C ALA A 56 13.98 15.05 11.92
N HIS A 57 13.05 15.19 11.01
CA HIS A 57 12.61 14.13 10.11
C HIS A 57 13.38 14.15 8.79
N THR A 58 13.22 13.09 7.99
CA THR A 58 13.98 12.93 6.74
C THR A 58 13.26 13.55 5.55
N ALA A 59 11.96 13.33 5.43
CA ALA A 59 11.15 13.82 4.33
C ALA A 59 9.66 13.73 4.67
N LYS A 60 8.86 14.60 4.03
CA LYS A 60 7.41 14.44 3.94
C LYS A 60 7.07 13.71 2.65
N VAL A 61 6.16 12.74 2.71
CA VAL A 61 5.77 11.91 1.57
C VAL A 61 4.26 11.90 1.42
N ARG A 62 3.80 12.23 0.22
CA ARG A 62 2.39 12.10 -0.18
C ARG A 62 2.25 10.92 -1.12
N ILE A 63 1.20 10.14 -0.95
CA ILE A 63 0.95 8.89 -1.68
C ILE A 63 -0.34 9.02 -2.48
N PHE A 64 -0.28 8.73 -3.76
CA PHE A 64 -1.42 8.82 -4.67
C PHE A 64 -1.64 7.50 -5.38
N THR A 65 -2.86 7.00 -5.36
CA THR A 65 -3.36 6.00 -6.32
C THR A 65 -3.73 6.69 -7.64
N PRO A 66 -4.07 5.99 -8.70
CA PRO A 66 -4.58 6.62 -9.93
C PRO A 66 -5.83 7.48 -9.74
N THR A 67 -6.57 7.30 -8.64
CA THR A 67 -7.87 7.95 -8.40
C THR A 67 -7.90 8.95 -7.25
N MET A 68 -7.03 8.78 -6.23
CA MET A 68 -7.08 9.59 -5.01
C MET A 68 -5.75 9.62 -4.26
N GLU A 69 -5.56 10.62 -3.41
CA GLU A 69 -4.51 10.62 -2.39
C GLU A 69 -4.92 9.72 -1.22
N VAL A 70 -3.98 8.93 -0.72
CA VAL A 70 -4.18 8.05 0.44
C VAL A 70 -3.21 8.44 1.57
N PRO A 71 -3.66 8.37 2.84
CA PRO A 71 -2.83 8.81 3.96
C PRO A 71 -1.65 7.89 4.25
N PHE A 72 -1.75 6.63 3.83
CA PHE A 72 -0.72 5.61 4.04
C PHE A 72 -0.94 4.42 3.09
N ALA A 73 0.17 3.84 2.61
CA ALA A 73 0.21 2.52 1.99
C ALA A 73 1.59 1.89 2.22
N GLY A 74 1.65 0.58 2.44
CA GLY A 74 2.87 -0.12 2.86
C GLY A 74 3.94 -0.16 1.78
N HIS A 75 3.58 -0.65 0.57
CA HIS A 75 4.57 -0.82 -0.50
C HIS A 75 5.19 0.51 -0.96
N PRO A 76 4.45 1.64 -1.14
CA PRO A 76 5.08 2.88 -1.51
C PRO A 76 5.95 3.47 -0.40
N THR A 77 5.65 3.20 0.88
CA THR A 77 6.52 3.59 1.99
C THR A 77 7.86 2.86 1.93
N ILE A 78 7.85 1.53 1.69
CA ILE A 78 9.07 0.71 1.52
C ILE A 78 9.89 1.20 0.33
N GLY A 79 9.27 1.31 -0.84
CA GLY A 79 9.98 1.72 -2.06
C GLY A 79 10.54 3.15 -1.97
N THR A 80 9.79 4.09 -1.37
CA THR A 80 10.28 5.45 -1.14
C THR A 80 11.46 5.49 -0.17
N ALA A 81 11.44 4.69 0.90
CA ALA A 81 12.57 4.60 1.82
C ALA A 81 13.85 4.13 1.10
N VAL A 82 13.76 3.06 0.28
CA VAL A 82 14.88 2.57 -0.53
C VAL A 82 15.36 3.65 -1.51
N ALA A 83 14.43 4.31 -2.21
CA ALA A 83 14.74 5.37 -3.16
C ALA A 83 15.51 6.53 -2.51
N LEU A 84 15.06 6.99 -1.34
CA LEU A 84 15.70 8.07 -0.60
C LEU A 84 17.10 7.67 -0.12
N HIS A 85 17.27 6.43 0.35
CA HIS A 85 18.58 5.92 0.74
C HIS A 85 19.53 5.85 -0.47
N ALA A 86 19.08 5.37 -1.61
CA ALA A 86 19.85 5.36 -2.86
C ALA A 86 20.23 6.79 -3.33
N LEU A 87 19.48 7.81 -2.94
CA LEU A 87 19.77 9.22 -3.18
C LEU A 87 20.66 9.86 -2.09
N GLY A 88 21.25 9.06 -1.19
CA GLY A 88 22.20 9.51 -0.17
C GLY A 88 21.57 9.89 1.17
N LYS A 89 20.29 9.61 1.41
CA LYS A 89 19.70 9.75 2.75
C LYS A 89 20.22 8.64 3.68
N PRO A 90 20.25 8.86 5.01
CA PRO A 90 20.79 7.88 5.97
C PRO A 90 20.00 6.57 5.96
N GLU A 91 20.58 5.50 6.54
CA GLU A 91 19.90 4.20 6.69
C GLU A 91 18.67 4.26 7.59
N LYS A 92 18.66 5.16 8.58
CA LYS A 92 17.51 5.40 9.47
C LYS A 92 16.79 6.65 9.02
N LEU A 93 15.54 6.50 8.67
CA LEU A 93 14.67 7.54 8.11
C LEU A 93 13.46 7.75 9.01
N VAL A 94 12.97 8.98 9.05
CA VAL A 94 11.64 9.29 9.54
C VAL A 94 10.88 9.96 8.40
N LEU A 95 9.81 9.31 7.94
CA LEU A 95 8.96 9.78 6.85
C LEU A 95 7.65 10.33 7.42
N GLU A 96 7.32 11.57 7.09
CA GLU A 96 6.04 12.18 7.44
C GLU A 96 4.98 11.78 6.42
N LEU A 97 4.05 10.94 6.84
CA LEU A 97 2.92 10.45 6.05
C LEU A 97 1.60 11.03 6.57
N GLY A 98 0.52 10.87 5.85
CA GLY A 98 -0.81 11.34 6.26
C GLY A 98 -1.31 10.75 7.59
N ILE A 99 -0.77 9.60 8.01
CA ILE A 99 -1.07 8.99 9.32
C ILE A 99 -0.11 9.42 10.44
N GLY A 100 0.85 10.29 10.14
CA GLY A 100 1.91 10.73 11.05
C GLY A 100 3.30 10.21 10.67
N PRO A 101 4.31 10.48 11.50
CA PRO A 101 5.69 10.07 11.23
C PRO A 101 5.85 8.55 11.34
N ILE A 102 6.57 7.97 10.38
CA ILE A 102 6.91 6.56 10.30
C ILE A 102 8.43 6.42 10.33
N SER A 103 8.93 5.65 11.30
CA SER A 103 10.34 5.28 11.35
C SER A 103 10.62 4.14 10.39
N ALA A 104 11.57 4.33 9.49
CA ALA A 104 12.03 3.31 8.55
C ALA A 104 13.53 3.08 8.70
N ALA A 105 13.97 1.88 8.39
CA ALA A 105 15.38 1.52 8.31
C ALA A 105 15.65 0.80 6.99
N VAL A 106 16.73 1.19 6.33
CA VAL A 106 17.15 0.64 5.03
C VAL A 106 18.52 0.00 5.18
N LYS A 107 18.68 -1.18 4.59
CA LYS A 107 19.99 -1.84 4.47
C LYS A 107 20.11 -2.41 3.05
N GLY A 108 20.96 -1.80 2.23
CA GLY A 108 21.00 -2.09 0.80
C GLY A 108 19.64 -1.82 0.14
N ASN A 109 19.06 -2.82 -0.50
CA ASN A 109 17.76 -2.72 -1.16
C ASN A 109 16.58 -3.21 -0.29
N VAL A 110 16.80 -3.46 1.00
CA VAL A 110 15.76 -3.92 1.92
C VAL A 110 15.41 -2.80 2.89
N ALA A 111 14.13 -2.45 2.95
CA ALA A 111 13.61 -1.50 3.93
C ALA A 111 12.63 -2.17 4.89
N ARG A 112 12.57 -1.63 6.10
CA ARG A 112 11.59 -1.97 7.14
C ARG A 112 11.03 -0.70 7.71
N PHE A 113 9.77 -0.70 8.08
CA PHE A 113 9.19 0.39 8.86
C PHE A 113 8.41 -0.15 10.04
N THR A 114 8.20 0.72 11.03
CA THR A 114 7.35 0.46 12.19
C THR A 114 6.35 1.60 12.28
N THR A 115 5.06 1.26 12.32
CA THR A 115 4.00 2.21 12.58
C THR A 115 3.66 2.26 14.07
N ALA A 116 3.40 3.45 14.59
CA ALA A 116 2.90 3.63 15.94
C ALA A 116 1.39 3.38 16.07
N ARG A 117 0.66 3.31 14.93
CA ARG A 117 -0.77 2.99 14.95
C ARG A 117 -0.96 1.50 15.19
N PRO A 118 -1.83 1.11 16.13
CA PRO A 118 -2.23 -0.28 16.29
C PRO A 118 -3.03 -0.75 15.07
N LEU A 119 -3.02 -2.06 14.83
CA LEU A 119 -3.93 -2.68 13.88
C LEU A 119 -5.36 -2.56 14.42
N GLU A 120 -6.25 -1.96 13.64
CA GLU A 120 -7.67 -1.86 13.94
C GLU A 120 -8.42 -2.98 13.21
N ILE A 121 -9.21 -3.76 13.95
CA ILE A 121 -10.17 -4.72 13.38
C ILE A 121 -11.50 -4.00 13.26
N LEU A 122 -12.00 -3.85 12.04
CA LEU A 122 -13.18 -3.05 11.72
C LEU A 122 -14.44 -3.91 11.57
N ALA A 123 -14.30 -5.12 11.01
CA ALA A 123 -15.40 -6.05 10.79
C ALA A 123 -14.88 -7.48 10.62
N GLU A 124 -15.79 -8.45 10.76
CA GLU A 124 -15.57 -9.86 10.46
C GLU A 124 -16.57 -10.27 9.36
N PRO A 125 -16.19 -10.17 8.08
CA PRO A 125 -17.08 -10.56 6.99
C PRO A 125 -17.35 -12.07 7.03
N PRO A 126 -18.56 -12.52 6.66
CA PRO A 126 -18.87 -13.94 6.57
C PRO A 126 -17.91 -14.67 5.63
N THR A 127 -17.43 -15.84 6.03
CA THR A 127 -16.49 -16.66 5.23
C THR A 127 -17.08 -17.01 3.86
N GLU A 128 -18.38 -17.30 3.82
CA GLU A 128 -19.12 -17.62 2.59
C GLU A 128 -19.07 -16.44 1.59
N LEU A 129 -19.26 -15.22 2.10
CA LEU A 129 -19.20 -14.03 1.27
C LEU A 129 -17.78 -13.80 0.70
N VAL A 130 -16.75 -14.02 1.52
CA VAL A 130 -15.35 -13.89 1.09
C VAL A 130 -15.01 -14.96 0.05
N ALA A 131 -15.42 -16.22 0.26
CA ALA A 131 -15.25 -17.30 -0.71
C ALA A 131 -15.96 -16.97 -2.03
N GLU A 132 -17.19 -16.48 -1.98
CA GLU A 132 -17.95 -16.05 -3.16
C GLU A 132 -17.26 -14.91 -3.91
N CYS A 133 -16.74 -13.90 -3.19
CA CYS A 133 -16.00 -12.78 -3.79
C CYS A 133 -14.78 -13.25 -4.61
N LEU A 134 -14.19 -14.40 -4.24
CA LEU A 134 -12.98 -14.94 -4.82
C LEU A 134 -13.24 -16.14 -5.76
N SER A 135 -14.49 -16.56 -5.99
CA SER A 135 -14.84 -17.80 -6.72
C SER A 135 -14.21 -19.04 -6.11
N LEU A 136 -14.04 -19.09 -4.79
CA LEU A 136 -13.43 -20.21 -4.07
C LEU A 136 -14.48 -21.03 -3.33
N ALA A 137 -14.17 -22.30 -3.04
CA ALA A 137 -14.94 -23.06 -2.08
C ALA A 137 -14.68 -22.55 -0.64
N ILE A 138 -15.65 -22.70 0.26
CA ILE A 138 -15.50 -22.29 1.67
C ILE A 138 -14.31 -23.02 2.32
N GLY A 139 -14.05 -24.29 1.94
CA GLY A 139 -12.93 -25.08 2.43
C GLY A 139 -11.54 -24.55 2.03
N ASP A 140 -11.48 -23.68 1.03
CA ASP A 140 -10.22 -23.02 0.60
C ASP A 140 -9.85 -21.86 1.51
N ILE A 141 -10.75 -21.43 2.42
CA ILE A 141 -10.48 -20.41 3.42
C ILE A 141 -10.16 -21.06 4.76
N ARG A 142 -8.97 -20.80 5.28
CA ARG A 142 -8.54 -21.31 6.58
C ARG A 142 -9.07 -20.44 7.71
N LEU A 143 -9.59 -21.10 8.75
CA LEU A 143 -10.17 -20.45 9.92
C LEU A 143 -9.40 -20.72 11.22
N HIS A 144 -8.31 -21.52 11.16
CA HIS A 144 -7.65 -21.99 12.38
C HIS A 144 -6.87 -20.90 13.12
N ARG A 145 -6.43 -19.85 12.44
CA ARG A 145 -5.76 -18.69 13.06
C ARG A 145 -6.73 -17.55 13.31
N HIS A 146 -7.53 -17.22 12.31
CA HIS A 146 -8.58 -16.21 12.39
C HIS A 146 -9.59 -16.44 11.26
N ALA A 147 -10.83 -16.03 11.48
CA ALA A 147 -11.79 -15.87 10.39
C ALA A 147 -11.40 -14.69 9.49
N PRO A 148 -12.00 -14.54 8.30
CA PRO A 148 -11.79 -13.34 7.50
C PRO A 148 -12.07 -12.07 8.32
N VAL A 149 -11.16 -11.11 8.28
CA VAL A 149 -11.25 -9.85 9.02
C VAL A 149 -11.08 -8.66 8.10
N GLN A 150 -11.82 -7.60 8.33
CA GLN A 150 -11.51 -6.29 7.77
C GLN A 150 -10.62 -5.55 8.78
N ALA A 151 -9.39 -5.27 8.40
CA ALA A 151 -8.40 -4.65 9.24
C ALA A 151 -7.77 -3.43 8.57
N SER A 152 -7.31 -2.48 9.37
CA SER A 152 -6.74 -1.22 8.90
C SER A 152 -5.51 -0.79 9.71
N LEU A 153 -4.52 -0.27 8.99
CA LEU A 153 -3.43 0.58 9.51
C LEU A 153 -3.49 1.98 8.88
N GLY A 154 -4.64 2.36 8.34
CA GLY A 154 -4.88 3.62 7.64
C GLY A 154 -5.77 3.45 6.41
N LEU A 155 -5.62 2.35 5.67
CA LEU A 155 -6.54 1.91 4.61
C LEU A 155 -7.11 0.53 5.00
N PRO A 156 -8.44 0.35 4.97
CA PRO A 156 -9.05 -0.93 5.32
C PRO A 156 -8.91 -1.96 4.20
N PHE A 157 -8.54 -3.19 4.58
CA PHE A 157 -8.50 -4.36 3.71
C PHE A 157 -9.21 -5.54 4.35
N VAL A 158 -9.85 -6.37 3.54
CA VAL A 158 -10.30 -7.70 3.99
C VAL A 158 -9.13 -8.66 3.84
N ILE A 159 -8.79 -9.33 4.94
CA ILE A 159 -7.70 -10.29 5.03
C ILE A 159 -8.30 -11.66 5.30
N ALA A 160 -7.97 -12.62 4.45
CA ALA A 160 -8.35 -14.02 4.60
C ALA A 160 -7.13 -14.92 4.36
N GLU A 161 -6.95 -15.93 5.20
CA GLU A 161 -5.94 -16.97 4.99
C GLU A 161 -6.52 -18.04 4.05
N LEU A 162 -5.80 -18.36 2.97
CA LEU A 162 -6.18 -19.42 2.05
C LEU A 162 -5.48 -20.75 2.39
N SER A 163 -6.06 -21.87 1.96
CA SER A 163 -5.56 -23.22 2.23
C SER A 163 -4.14 -23.42 1.73
N ASP A 164 -3.84 -22.94 0.52
CA ASP A 164 -2.56 -23.11 -0.16
C ASP A 164 -2.40 -22.15 -1.35
N ARG A 165 -1.31 -22.34 -2.10
CA ARG A 165 -1.02 -21.54 -3.29
C ARG A 165 -1.92 -21.87 -4.50
N GLU A 166 -2.48 -23.07 -4.56
CA GLU A 166 -3.39 -23.45 -5.62
C GLU A 166 -4.71 -22.70 -5.48
N ALA A 167 -5.25 -22.63 -4.26
CA ALA A 167 -6.41 -21.81 -3.94
C ALA A 167 -6.16 -20.32 -4.30
N LEU A 168 -4.97 -19.78 -3.97
CA LEU A 168 -4.61 -18.41 -4.36
C LEU A 168 -4.56 -18.23 -5.87
N SER A 169 -3.99 -19.18 -6.60
CA SER A 169 -3.85 -19.10 -8.06
C SER A 169 -5.18 -19.27 -8.80
N SER A 170 -6.14 -19.96 -8.21
CA SER A 170 -7.48 -20.16 -8.76
C SER A 170 -8.47 -19.06 -8.37
N ALA A 171 -8.09 -18.19 -7.43
CA ALA A 171 -8.95 -17.09 -6.99
C ALA A 171 -9.25 -16.11 -8.13
N MET A 172 -10.54 -15.86 -8.37
CA MET A 172 -11.02 -14.94 -9.39
C MET A 172 -12.03 -13.96 -8.79
N PRO A 173 -11.89 -12.65 -9.02
CA PRO A 173 -12.80 -11.67 -8.44
C PRO A 173 -14.21 -11.75 -9.05
N VAL A 174 -15.23 -11.80 -8.19
CA VAL A 174 -16.65 -11.75 -8.58
C VAL A 174 -17.21 -10.37 -8.22
N THR A 175 -17.29 -9.48 -9.20
CA THR A 175 -17.68 -8.07 -9.00
C THR A 175 -19.00 -7.90 -8.26
N ASP A 176 -20.02 -8.73 -8.56
CA ASP A 176 -21.33 -8.61 -7.92
C ASP A 176 -21.31 -9.08 -6.45
N ALA A 177 -20.49 -10.08 -6.12
CA ALA A 177 -20.26 -10.49 -4.73
C ALA A 177 -19.54 -9.36 -3.94
N PHE A 178 -18.53 -8.72 -4.53
CA PHE A 178 -17.87 -7.55 -3.93
C PHE A 178 -18.84 -6.40 -3.71
N ARG A 179 -19.74 -6.11 -4.65
CA ARG A 179 -20.77 -5.06 -4.47
C ARG A 179 -21.69 -5.37 -3.28
N ARG A 180 -22.16 -6.62 -3.16
CA ARG A 180 -22.96 -7.04 -2.00
C ARG A 180 -22.16 -6.93 -0.70
N GLY A 181 -20.91 -7.38 -0.70
CA GLY A 181 -20.00 -7.28 0.43
C GLY A 181 -19.77 -5.85 0.89
N ALA A 182 -19.55 -4.92 -0.04
CA ALA A 182 -19.37 -3.51 0.25
C ALA A 182 -20.61 -2.87 0.93
N MET A 183 -21.82 -3.33 0.61
CA MET A 183 -23.05 -2.88 1.27
C MET A 183 -23.17 -3.43 2.71
N GLN A 184 -22.66 -4.63 2.99
CA GLN A 184 -22.76 -5.30 4.29
C GLN A 184 -21.67 -4.86 5.27
N ILE A 185 -20.46 -4.58 4.78
CA ILE A 185 -19.25 -4.34 5.59
C ILE A 185 -18.94 -2.83 5.71
N GLY A 186 -19.71 -1.99 5.01
CA GLY A 186 -19.33 -0.60 4.79
C GLY A 186 -18.29 -0.49 3.67
N ARG A 187 -18.15 0.68 3.06
CA ARG A 187 -17.38 0.91 1.83
C ARG A 187 -16.01 0.23 1.88
N ALA A 188 -15.89 -0.93 1.25
CA ALA A 188 -14.62 -1.41 0.78
C ALA A 188 -14.22 -0.48 -0.39
N HIS A 189 -13.10 0.20 -0.27
CA HIS A 189 -12.53 0.91 -1.40
C HIS A 189 -12.03 -0.14 -2.40
N VAL A 190 -12.70 -0.25 -3.52
CA VAL A 190 -12.23 -0.96 -4.71
C VAL A 190 -11.45 0.04 -5.56
#